data_e7ed0a917c7efed60165ebdbaf7a3d25
#
_entry.id   e7ed0a917c7efed60165ebdbaf7a3d25
#
_cell.length_a   1.000
_cell.length_b   1.000
_cell.length_c   1.000
_cell.angle_alpha   90.00
_cell.angle_beta   90.00
_cell.angle_gamma   90.00
#
_symmetry.space_group_name_H-M   'P 1'
#
loop_
_entity.id
_entity.type
_entity.pdbx_description
1 polymer ?
#
loop_
_entity_poly.entity_id
_entity_poly.type
_entity_poly.pdbx_seq_one_letter_code
_entity_poly.pdbx_strand_id
1 'polypeptide(L)'
;MVMHPQVEYADVVATNAIHAGIAASDALCLITLGGHSKADNHVDAVRYLRSAGGDHTTLGRLLTMKTRAGYGVQSLTMVNATRCIEWAKKLVVAAETKVSPP
;
A
#
# COMPACT_ATOMS: atom_id res chain seq x y z
N MET A 1 20.15 10.30 19.67
CA MET A 1 20.62 10.20 18.28
C MET A 1 19.74 11.06 17.38
N VAL A 2 20.36 11.89 16.59
CA VAL A 2 19.61 12.75 15.67
C VAL A 2 19.52 12.04 14.31
N MET A 3 18.30 11.71 13.90
CA MET A 3 18.06 11.13 12.59
C MET A 3 18.14 12.22 11.53
N HIS A 4 18.70 11.90 10.39
CA HIS A 4 18.78 12.84 9.29
C HIS A 4 17.35 13.22 8.83
N PRO A 5 17.02 14.53 8.71
CA PRO A 5 15.64 14.95 8.39
C PRO A 5 15.07 14.34 7.12
N GLN A 6 15.90 14.11 6.09
CA GLN A 6 15.44 13.50 4.85
C GLN A 6 15.02 12.05 5.05
N VAL A 7 15.72 11.33 5.93
CA VAL A 7 15.38 9.93 6.24
C VAL A 7 14.05 9.86 6.96
N GLU A 8 13.83 10.74 7.96
CA GLU A 8 12.56 10.81 8.66
C GLU A 8 11.42 11.14 7.71
N TYR A 9 11.64 12.10 6.84
CA TYR A 9 10.64 12.53 5.87
C TYR A 9 10.26 11.37 4.94
N ALA A 10 11.25 10.66 4.42
CA ALA A 10 11.02 9.52 3.53
C ALA A 10 10.20 8.42 4.21
N ASP A 11 10.52 8.11 5.48
CA ASP A 11 9.78 7.09 6.23
C ASP A 11 8.33 7.50 6.45
N VAL A 12 8.07 8.75 6.79
CA VAL A 12 6.70 9.26 6.99
C VAL A 12 5.91 9.20 5.69
N VAL A 13 6.51 9.66 4.59
CA VAL A 13 5.86 9.66 3.28
C VAL A 13 5.55 8.22 2.86
N ALA A 14 6.51 7.31 2.97
CA ALA A 14 6.33 5.91 2.59
C ALA A 14 5.24 5.25 3.44
N THR A 15 5.25 5.47 4.75
CA THR A 15 4.27 4.89 5.66
C THR A 15 2.85 5.33 5.31
N ASN A 16 2.65 6.62 5.06
CA ASN A 16 1.34 7.14 4.69
C ASN A 16 0.88 6.60 3.33
N ALA A 17 1.80 6.52 2.37
CA ALA A 17 1.47 5.97 1.05
C ALA A 17 1.07 4.50 1.16
N ILE A 18 1.80 3.71 1.95
CA ILE A 18 1.49 2.30 2.17
C ILE A 18 0.09 2.15 2.77
N HIS A 19 -0.23 2.93 3.79
CA HIS A 19 -1.56 2.89 4.42
C HIS A 19 -2.66 3.27 3.43
N ALA A 20 -2.43 4.28 2.60
CA ALA A 20 -3.40 4.69 1.58
C ALA A 20 -3.64 3.56 0.56
N GLY A 21 -2.58 2.89 0.13
CA GLY A 21 -2.68 1.78 -0.81
C GLY A 21 -3.43 0.59 -0.21
N ILE A 22 -3.18 0.26 1.04
CA ILE A 22 -3.89 -0.81 1.74
C ILE A 22 -5.38 -0.47 1.86
N ALA A 23 -5.69 0.75 2.29
CA ALA A 23 -7.08 1.19 2.44
C ALA A 23 -7.83 1.14 1.10
N ALA A 24 -7.18 1.58 0.02
CA ALA A 24 -7.77 1.52 -1.31
C ALA A 24 -8.02 0.08 -1.76
N SER A 25 -7.07 -0.82 -1.50
CA SER A 25 -7.22 -2.24 -1.83
C SER A 25 -8.38 -2.87 -1.05
N ASP A 26 -8.50 -2.56 0.22
CA ASP A 26 -9.59 -3.04 1.06
C ASP A 26 -10.94 -2.52 0.55
N ALA A 27 -11.00 -1.25 0.15
CA ALA A 27 -12.21 -0.66 -0.41
C ALA A 27 -12.64 -1.38 -1.70
N LEU A 28 -11.69 -1.67 -2.58
CA LEU A 28 -11.97 -2.40 -3.81
C LEU A 28 -12.52 -3.80 -3.50
N CYS A 29 -11.92 -4.49 -2.54
CA CYS A 29 -12.37 -5.82 -2.12
C CYS A 29 -13.78 -5.75 -1.52
N LEU A 30 -14.06 -4.77 -0.68
CA LEU A 30 -15.39 -4.58 -0.10
C LEU A 30 -16.46 -4.37 -1.17
N ILE A 31 -16.17 -3.54 -2.15
CA ILE A 31 -17.10 -3.22 -3.24
C ILE A 31 -17.33 -4.43 -4.13
N THR A 32 -16.27 -5.17 -4.43
CA THR A 32 -16.31 -6.26 -5.40
C THR A 32 -16.73 -7.59 -4.79
N LEU A 33 -16.24 -7.89 -3.57
CA LEU A 33 -16.42 -9.20 -2.94
C LEU A 33 -17.28 -9.14 -1.67
N GLY A 34 -17.59 -7.95 -1.16
CA GLY A 34 -18.32 -7.77 0.08
C GLY A 34 -17.48 -8.00 1.33
N GLY A 35 -16.18 -8.13 1.20
CA GLY A 35 -15.27 -8.33 2.32
C GLY A 35 -13.83 -8.06 1.93
N HIS A 36 -12.96 -8.00 2.93
CA HIS A 36 -11.53 -7.81 2.71
C HIS A 36 -10.74 -8.61 3.75
N SER A 37 -9.43 -8.73 3.54
CA SER A 37 -8.55 -9.42 4.49
C SER A 37 -8.59 -8.70 5.84
N LYS A 38 -8.85 -9.45 6.90
CA LYS A 38 -8.87 -8.93 8.27
C LYS A 38 -7.61 -9.31 9.03
N ALA A 39 -6.85 -10.23 8.49
CA ALA A 39 -5.61 -10.66 9.10
C ALA A 39 -4.49 -9.71 8.72
N ASP A 40 -3.55 -9.48 9.63
CA ASP A 40 -2.34 -8.72 9.33
C ASP A 40 -1.38 -9.62 8.56
N ASN A 41 -1.85 -10.14 7.44
CA ASN A 41 -1.16 -11.13 6.63
C ASN A 41 -1.12 -10.65 5.19
N HIS A 42 0.08 -10.37 4.72
CA HIS A 42 0.31 -9.84 3.39
C HIS A 42 -0.17 -10.80 2.30
N VAL A 43 0.01 -12.10 2.49
CA VAL A 43 -0.40 -13.10 1.52
C VAL A 43 -1.91 -13.09 1.34
N ASP A 44 -2.65 -12.99 2.44
CA ASP A 44 -4.11 -12.95 2.39
C ASP A 44 -4.59 -11.66 1.73
N ALA A 45 -3.99 -10.51 2.05
CA ALA A 45 -4.36 -9.24 1.45
C ALA A 45 -4.18 -9.27 -0.06
N VAL A 46 -3.05 -9.79 -0.53
CA VAL A 46 -2.75 -9.93 -1.95
C VAL A 46 -3.74 -10.87 -2.61
N ARG A 47 -4.06 -12.01 -1.96
CA ARG A 47 -5.01 -12.98 -2.48
C ARG A 47 -6.41 -12.39 -2.63
N TYR A 48 -6.88 -11.66 -1.63
CA TYR A 48 -8.18 -10.98 -1.68
C TYR A 48 -8.24 -10.00 -2.84
N LEU A 49 -7.23 -9.16 -2.98
CA LEU A 49 -7.19 -8.17 -4.05
C LEU A 49 -7.15 -8.84 -5.43
N ARG A 50 -6.39 -9.91 -5.56
CA ARG A 50 -6.36 -10.71 -6.78
C ARG A 50 -7.74 -11.26 -7.12
N SER A 51 -8.46 -11.79 -6.13
CA SER A 51 -9.81 -12.31 -6.31
C SER A 51 -10.80 -11.21 -6.72
N ALA A 52 -10.56 -9.99 -6.25
CA ALA A 52 -11.39 -8.84 -6.62
C ALA A 52 -11.05 -8.29 -8.02
N GLY A 53 -10.06 -8.86 -8.68
CA GLY A 53 -9.61 -8.37 -9.98
C GLY A 53 -8.70 -7.14 -9.90
N GLY A 54 -8.18 -6.83 -8.73
CA GLY A 54 -7.32 -5.66 -8.52
C GLY A 54 -5.86 -5.93 -8.81
N ASP A 55 -5.07 -4.87 -8.73
CA ASP A 55 -3.63 -4.91 -9.00
C ASP A 55 -2.87 -5.46 -7.80
N HIS A 56 -2.95 -6.77 -7.62
CA HIS A 56 -2.35 -7.46 -6.50
C HIS A 56 -0.81 -7.42 -6.53
N THR A 57 -0.22 -7.29 -7.70
CA THR A 57 1.23 -7.18 -7.84
C THR A 57 1.73 -5.88 -7.22
N THR A 58 1.05 -4.78 -7.51
CA THR A 58 1.39 -3.47 -6.93
C THR A 58 1.21 -3.48 -5.42
N LEU A 59 0.11 -4.06 -4.93
CA LEU A 59 -0.10 -4.20 -3.48
C LEU A 59 1.03 -5.00 -2.84
N GLY A 60 1.44 -6.10 -3.47
CA GLY A 60 2.54 -6.90 -2.96
C GLY A 60 3.84 -6.11 -2.80
N ARG A 61 4.13 -5.25 -3.76
CA ARG A 61 5.31 -4.38 -3.70
C ARG A 61 5.22 -3.39 -2.54
N LEU A 62 4.06 -2.78 -2.33
CA LEU A 62 3.83 -1.88 -1.20
C LEU A 62 4.00 -2.59 0.13
N LEU A 63 3.47 -3.79 0.26
CA LEU A 63 3.55 -4.56 1.51
C LEU A 63 4.99 -4.99 1.81
N THR A 64 5.79 -5.24 0.79
CA THR A 64 7.22 -5.51 0.94
C THR A 64 7.92 -4.29 1.55
N MET A 65 7.59 -3.09 1.09
CA MET A 65 8.15 -1.87 1.66
C MET A 65 7.69 -1.63 3.09
N LYS A 66 6.45 -1.98 3.42
CA LYS A 66 5.94 -1.91 4.80
C LYS A 66 6.79 -2.76 5.73
N THR A 67 7.10 -3.97 5.33
CA THR A 67 7.93 -4.88 6.13
C THR A 67 9.32 -4.29 6.35
N ARG A 68 9.93 -3.74 5.32
CA ARG A 68 11.26 -3.14 5.43
C ARG A 68 11.24 -1.94 6.38
N ALA A 69 10.25 -1.07 6.25
CA ALA A 69 10.11 0.10 7.11
C ALA A 69 9.86 -0.29 8.56
N GLY A 70 8.99 -1.31 8.77
CA GLY A 70 8.57 -1.73 10.10
C GLY A 70 9.68 -2.34 10.93
N TYR A 71 10.61 -3.04 10.30
CA TYR A 71 11.69 -3.72 11.03
C TYR A 71 12.96 -2.89 11.17
N GLY A 72 13.00 -1.70 10.56
CA GLY A 72 14.08 -0.74 10.81
C GLY A 72 15.47 -1.18 10.40
N VAL A 73 15.58 -2.23 9.59
CA VAL A 73 16.88 -2.75 9.18
C VAL A 73 17.60 -1.75 8.29
N GLN A 74 16.85 -1.05 7.46
CA GLN A 74 17.35 0.02 6.63
C GLN A 74 16.30 1.10 6.49
N SER A 75 16.71 2.35 6.61
CA SER A 75 15.82 3.48 6.36
C SER A 75 15.44 3.52 4.90
N LEU A 76 14.19 3.87 4.62
CA LEU A 76 13.73 4.03 3.26
C LEU A 76 14.29 5.30 2.66
N THR A 77 14.69 5.24 1.40
CA THR A 77 15.19 6.40 0.67
C THR A 77 14.02 7.19 0.09
N MET A 78 14.28 8.43 -0.33
CA MET A 78 13.27 9.21 -1.04
C MET A 78 12.85 8.55 -2.36
N VAL A 79 13.77 7.81 -2.99
CA VAL A 79 13.43 7.03 -4.19
C VAL A 79 12.38 5.98 -3.85
N ASN A 80 12.56 5.25 -2.76
CA ASN A 80 11.60 4.24 -2.33
C ASN A 80 10.28 4.86 -1.89
N ALA A 81 10.32 6.00 -1.20
CA ALA A 81 9.11 6.72 -0.80
C ALA A 81 8.32 7.16 -2.03
N THR A 82 8.99 7.67 -3.04
CA THR A 82 8.35 8.07 -4.30
C THR A 82 7.70 6.87 -4.99
N ARG A 83 8.37 5.72 -5.01
CA ARG A 83 7.78 4.49 -5.55
C ARG A 83 6.52 4.08 -4.78
N CYS A 84 6.54 4.20 -3.46
CA CYS A 84 5.36 3.91 -2.64
C CYS A 84 4.19 4.82 -3.01
N ILE A 85 4.45 6.10 -3.22
CA ILE A 85 3.42 7.04 -3.67
C ILE A 85 2.84 6.60 -5.02
N GLU A 86 3.68 6.27 -5.97
CA GLU A 86 3.23 5.85 -7.30
C GLU A 86 2.38 4.58 -7.25
N TRP A 87 2.80 3.59 -6.48
CA TRP A 87 2.04 2.36 -6.29
C TRP A 87 0.71 2.62 -5.59
N ALA A 88 0.73 3.44 -4.53
CA ALA A 88 -0.49 3.80 -3.82
C ALA A 88 -1.48 4.52 -4.73
N LYS A 89 -0.99 5.43 -5.58
CA LYS A 89 -1.84 6.14 -6.54
C LYS A 89 -2.55 5.19 -7.49
N LYS A 90 -1.87 4.17 -7.98
CA LYS A 90 -2.49 3.17 -8.85
C LYS A 90 -3.63 2.45 -8.15
N LEU A 91 -3.43 2.08 -6.89
CA LEU A 91 -4.45 1.38 -6.11
C LEU A 91 -5.63 2.29 -5.78
N VAL A 92 -5.35 3.55 -5.43
CA VAL A 92 -6.39 4.54 -5.12
C VAL A 92 -7.23 4.82 -6.37
N VAL A 93 -6.60 5.03 -7.52
CA VAL A 93 -7.32 5.30 -8.77
C VAL A 93 -8.20 4.10 -9.13
N ALA A 94 -7.71 2.88 -8.96
CA ALA A 94 -8.50 1.69 -9.25
C ALA A 94 -9.74 1.61 -8.35
N ALA A 95 -9.60 1.92 -7.06
CA ALA A 95 -10.73 1.93 -6.13
C ALA A 95 -11.71 3.05 -6.47
N GLU A 96 -11.23 4.24 -6.77
CA GLU A 96 -12.08 5.37 -7.16
C GLU A 96 -12.88 5.06 -8.41
N THR A 97 -12.26 4.44 -9.39
CA THR A 97 -12.91 4.06 -10.63
C THR A 97 -14.07 3.09 -10.37
N LYS A 98 -13.90 2.20 -9.40
CA LYS A 98 -14.93 1.22 -9.04
C LYS A 98 -16.09 1.87 -8.28
N VAL A 99 -15.80 2.87 -7.42
CA VAL A 99 -16.80 3.56 -6.60
C VAL A 99 -17.58 4.58 -7.43
N SER A 100 -16.91 5.26 -8.36
CA SER A 100 -17.51 6.33 -9.17
C SER A 100 -17.99 5.75 -10.49
N PRO A 101 -19.28 5.47 -10.63
CA PRO A 101 -19.79 4.96 -11.90
C PRO A 101 -19.58 5.98 -13.01
N PRO A 102 -19.41 5.54 -14.25
CA PRO A 102 -19.23 6.42 -15.39
C PRO A 102 -20.43 7.31 -15.64
#